data_8ae8d6429e5780b6a3e4198b9e411275
#
_entry.id   8ae8d6429e5780b6a3e4198b9e411275
#
_cell.length_a   1.000
_cell.length_b   1.000
_cell.length_c   1.000
_cell.angle_alpha   90.00
_cell.angle_beta   90.00
_cell.angle_gamma   90.00
#
_symmetry.space_group_name_H-M   'P 1'
#
loop_
_entity.id
_entity.type
_entity.pdbx_description
1 polymer ?
#
loop_
_entity_poly.entity_id
_entity_poly.type
_entity_poly.pdbx_seq_one_letter_code
_entity_poly.pdbx_strand_id
1 'polypeptide(L)' 'MDIVEQHEDVWSRTKTVHGYAVDEVRSVLQKSIRRGLIEEAVLAAFELYITGPETEELLWRRLEIITIERPTS' A
#
# COMPACT_ATOMS: atom_id res chain seq x y z
N MET A 1 21.43 6.33 -7.54
CA MET A 1 21.21 5.98 -7.37
C MET A 1 20.86 5.56 -6.73
N ASP A 2 20.29 5.02 -6.73
CA ASP A 2 19.99 4.99 -5.93
C ASP A 2 19.45 3.88 -5.37
N ILE A 3 19.80 3.35 -4.23
CA ILE A 3 19.26 2.24 -3.53
C ILE A 3 17.78 2.38 -3.31
N VAL A 4 17.36 3.58 -3.07
CA VAL A 4 15.95 3.86 -2.86
C VAL A 4 15.14 3.55 -4.08
N GLU A 5 15.65 3.93 -5.24
CA GLU A 5 14.95 3.65 -6.46
C GLU A 5 14.89 2.17 -6.74
N GLN A 6 15.97 1.47 -6.47
CA GLN A 6 15.95 0.05 -6.68
C GLN A 6 14.95 -0.64 -5.79
N HIS A 7 14.84 -0.14 -4.57
CA HIS A 7 13.89 -0.68 -3.62
C HIS A 7 12.46 -0.52 -4.12
N GLU A 8 12.17 0.63 -4.67
CA GLU A 8 10.85 0.86 -5.19
C GLU A 8 10.57 0.04 -6.43
N ASP A 9 11.60 -0.19 -7.23
CA ASP A 9 11.44 -1.02 -8.40
C ASP A 9 11.01 -2.42 -8.06
N VAL A 10 11.49 -2.96 -6.94
CA VAL A 10 11.10 -4.29 -6.53
C VAL A 10 9.59 -4.37 -6.36
N TRP A 11 9.01 -3.39 -5.68
CA TRP A 11 7.58 -3.42 -5.44
C TRP A 11 6.77 -3.09 -6.68
N SER A 12 7.31 -2.28 -7.58
CA SER A 12 6.57 -1.97 -8.80
C SER A 12 6.54 -3.17 -9.75
N ARG A 13 7.48 -4.11 -9.60
CA ARG A 13 7.47 -5.32 -10.40
C ARG A 13 6.75 -6.47 -9.75
N THR A 14 6.49 -6.36 -8.44
CA THR A 14 5.79 -7.41 -7.73
C THR A 14 4.30 -7.24 -7.96
N LYS A 15 3.64 -8.35 -8.25
CA LYS A 15 2.20 -8.30 -8.52
C LYS A 15 1.41 -8.89 -7.37
N THR A 16 0.21 -8.38 -7.21
CA THR A 16 -0.71 -8.94 -6.24
C THR A 16 -1.32 -10.22 -6.80
N VAL A 17 -2.11 -10.88 -5.97
CA VAL A 17 -2.72 -12.13 -6.36
C VAL A 17 -3.63 -11.96 -7.58
N HIS A 18 -4.19 -10.79 -7.80
CA HIS A 18 -5.03 -10.53 -8.95
C HIS A 18 -4.27 -9.82 -10.08
N GLY A 19 -2.96 -9.72 -9.98
CA GLY A 19 -2.16 -9.21 -11.08
C GLY A 19 -1.92 -7.72 -11.09
N TYR A 20 -2.26 -7.00 -10.02
CA TYR A 20 -1.98 -5.58 -9.96
C TYR A 20 -0.59 -5.35 -9.40
N ALA A 21 0.05 -4.28 -9.81
CA ALA A 21 1.34 -3.93 -9.23
C ALA A 21 1.15 -3.55 -7.78
N VAL A 22 1.95 -4.13 -6.91
CA VAL A 22 1.85 -3.85 -5.47
C VAL A 22 1.99 -2.36 -5.20
N ASP A 23 2.90 -1.72 -5.93
CA ASP A 23 3.13 -0.30 -5.76
C ASP A 23 1.88 0.51 -6.07
N GLU A 24 1.15 0.11 -7.10
CA GLU A 24 -0.08 0.80 -7.46
C GLU A 24 -1.16 0.61 -6.40
N VAL A 25 -1.30 -0.60 -5.91
CA VAL A 25 -2.32 -0.87 -4.90
C VAL A 25 -2.02 -0.09 -3.63
N ARG A 26 -0.74 0.00 -3.28
CA ARG A 26 -0.34 0.76 -2.11
C ARG A 26 -0.68 2.24 -2.28
N SER A 27 -0.47 2.77 -3.48
CA SER A 27 -0.81 4.16 -3.75
C SER A 27 -2.30 4.40 -3.68
N VAL A 28 -3.09 3.47 -4.22
CA VAL A 28 -4.54 3.59 -4.16
C VAL A 28 -5.00 3.58 -2.71
N LEU A 29 -4.42 2.72 -1.89
CA LEU A 29 -4.78 2.67 -0.48
C LEU A 29 -4.55 4.02 0.19
N GLN A 30 -3.38 4.59 -0.03
CA GLN A 30 -3.04 5.86 0.61
C GLN A 30 -3.96 6.98 0.15
N LYS A 31 -4.20 7.06 -1.15
CA LYS A 31 -5.05 8.11 -1.68
C LYS A 31 -6.49 7.95 -1.23
N SER A 32 -6.96 6.71 -1.18
CA SER A 32 -8.32 6.45 -0.76
C SER A 32 -8.54 6.85 0.69
N ILE A 33 -7.58 6.56 1.54
CA ILE A 33 -7.70 6.94 2.95
C ILE A 33 -7.73 8.45 3.08
N ARG A 34 -6.88 9.14 2.35
CA ARG A 34 -6.85 10.60 2.44
C ARG A 34 -8.14 11.23 1.98
N ARG A 35 -8.79 10.61 1.01
CA ARG A 35 -10.04 11.16 0.47
C ARG A 35 -11.27 10.65 1.18
N GLY A 36 -11.10 9.75 2.13
CA GLY A 36 -12.25 9.19 2.82
C GLY A 36 -13.03 8.19 2.00
N LEU A 37 -12.41 7.62 0.97
CA LEU A 37 -13.07 6.63 0.12
C LEU A 37 -12.90 5.26 0.77
N ILE A 38 -13.79 4.94 1.67
CA ILE A 38 -13.63 3.78 2.52
C ILE A 38 -13.67 2.47 1.74
N GLU A 39 -14.58 2.37 0.78
CA GLU A 39 -14.70 1.13 0.04
C GLU A 39 -13.44 0.84 -0.75
N GLU A 40 -12.93 1.86 -1.44
CA GLU A 40 -11.70 1.68 -2.21
C GLU A 40 -10.53 1.36 -1.30
N ALA A 41 -10.48 2.00 -0.13
CA ALA A 41 -9.39 1.73 0.80
C ALA A 41 -9.45 0.29 1.29
N VAL A 42 -10.64 -0.20 1.60
CA VAL A 42 -10.79 -1.56 2.07
C VAL A 42 -10.40 -2.56 0.99
N LEU A 43 -10.80 -2.29 -0.25
CA LEU A 43 -10.46 -3.20 -1.34
C LEU A 43 -8.95 -3.25 -1.56
N ALA A 44 -8.29 -2.09 -1.53
CA ALA A 44 -6.85 -2.06 -1.71
C ALA A 44 -6.14 -2.76 -0.55
N ALA A 45 -6.60 -2.53 0.67
CA ALA A 45 -6.00 -3.17 1.83
C ALA A 45 -6.19 -4.68 1.77
N PHE A 46 -7.36 -5.13 1.37
CA PHE A 46 -7.64 -6.55 1.25
C PHE A 46 -6.74 -7.20 0.21
N GLU A 47 -6.53 -6.51 -0.91
CA GLU A 47 -5.69 -7.04 -1.96
C GLU A 47 -4.27 -7.26 -1.46
N LEU A 48 -3.74 -6.32 -0.71
CA LEU A 48 -2.41 -6.48 -0.14
C LEU A 48 -2.37 -7.58 0.91
N TYR A 49 -3.44 -7.71 1.67
CA TYR A 49 -3.50 -8.70 2.72
C TYR A 49 -3.49 -10.13 2.16
N ILE A 50 -4.29 -10.38 1.13
CA ILE A 50 -4.40 -11.74 0.61
C ILE A 50 -3.25 -12.13 -0.29
N THR A 51 -2.45 -11.17 -0.72
CA THR A 51 -1.35 -11.49 -1.62
C THR A 51 -0.25 -12.27 -0.91
N GLY A 52 0.03 -11.96 0.34
CA GLY A 52 1.03 -12.71 1.07
C GLY A 52 1.51 -11.99 2.30
N PRO A 53 2.33 -12.64 3.11
CA PRO A 53 2.79 -12.03 4.36
C PRO A 53 3.68 -10.81 4.14
N GLU A 54 4.43 -10.78 3.06
CA GLU A 54 5.29 -9.64 2.82
C GLU A 54 4.50 -8.41 2.44
N THR A 55 3.48 -8.58 1.63
CA THR A 55 2.63 -7.45 1.27
C THR A 55 1.73 -7.07 2.43
N GLU A 56 1.38 -8.03 3.27
CA GLU A 56 0.62 -7.70 4.47
C GLU A 56 1.43 -6.81 5.39
N GLU A 57 2.71 -7.10 5.55
CA GLU A 57 3.56 -6.27 6.37
C GLU A 57 3.68 -4.86 5.79
N LEU A 58 3.76 -4.78 4.48
CA LEU A 58 3.81 -3.51 3.80
C LEU A 58 2.55 -2.71 4.08
N LEU A 59 1.40 -3.38 4.07
CA LEU A 59 0.13 -2.76 4.38
C LEU A 59 0.13 -2.17 5.78
N TRP A 60 0.54 -2.94 6.77
CA TRP A 60 0.53 -2.45 8.15
C TRP A 60 1.47 -1.28 8.34
N ARG A 61 2.63 -1.33 7.72
CA ARG A 61 3.57 -0.23 7.81
C ARG A 61 3.00 1.04 7.20
N ARG A 62 2.31 0.90 6.08
CA ARG A 62 1.72 2.08 5.43
C ARG A 62 0.62 2.67 6.28
N LEU A 63 -0.20 1.83 6.87
CA LEU A 63 -1.26 2.32 7.74
C LEU A 63 -0.69 3.01 8.97
N GLU A 64 0.39 2.48 9.50
CA GLU A 64 1.04 3.06 10.65
C GLU A 64 1.55 4.46 10.33
N ILE A 65 2.18 4.61 9.19
CA ILE A 65 2.71 5.90 8.77
C ILE A 65 1.59 6.90 8.58
N ILE A 66 0.51 6.48 7.94
CA ILE A 66 -0.62 7.36 7.71
C ILE A 66 -1.22 7.82 9.04
N THR A 67 -1.33 6.91 9.98
CA THR A 67 -1.88 7.24 11.29
C THR A 67 -1.01 8.25 12.01
N ILE A 68 0.31 8.09 11.92
CA ILE A 68 1.22 9.00 12.60
C ILE A 68 1.19 10.37 11.95
N GLU A 69 1.08 10.42 10.64
CA GLU A 69 1.11 11.68 9.93
C GLU A 69 -0.17 12.47 10.10
N ARG A 70 -1.27 11.79 10.37
CA ARG A 70 -2.52 12.50 10.48
C ARG A 70 -2.54 13.36 11.74
N PRO A 71 -2.92 14.59 11.60
CA PRO A 71 -3.06 15.42 12.79
C PRO A 71 -4.16 14.87 13.61
N THR A 72 -3.99 14.88 14.90
CA THR A 72 -5.03 14.43 15.68
C THR A 72 -5.90 15.44 15.88
N SER A 73 -6.83 15.59 15.64
CA SER A 73 -7.64 16.65 15.97
C SER A 73 -8.83 16.35 16.37
#